data_9a481d8146191f73396ad7cd4eb30340
#
_entry.id   9a481d8146191f73396ad7cd4eb30340
#
_cell.length_a   1.000
_cell.length_b   1.000
_cell.length_c   1.000
_cell.angle_alpha   90.00
_cell.angle_beta   90.00
_cell.angle_gamma   90.00
#
_symmetry.space_group_name_H-M   'P 1'
#
loop_
_entity.id
_entity.type
_entity.pdbx_description
1 polymer ?
#
loop_
_entity_poly.entity_id
_entity_poly.type
_entity_poly.pdbx_seq_one_letter_code
_entity_poly.pdbx_strand_id
1 'polypeptide(L)'
;TDGNLYYYKSGTDLYEAMKCHNQMALDITVSDGSSGSKLHDEDRTSTLTLAPQTVITVKSQSDMHGIYIIWDCLVPEWTLRINGQEYTYGQYGFLHEYVELPEMTSELEIIVGDGKSLGDRPGTVNGMRIADIYAFESESLPSFVQLWQPPTENADIMVVTTHSDDEQIFFGGFLPVYQAEQDLDVQYVYVAQHWVYDAASKIREHEKLDGIYLAGARYYPITSDISDNWSESADGAAKFSPYEIGESFLTEAIRRCKPQVIVTHDFDGEYGHGQHMYCNVCTVNAFDNAGDASYYSDSASQYGTWIPS
;
A
#
# COMPACT_ATOMS: atom_id res chain seq x y z
N THR A 1 11.56 -2.16 19.30
CA THR A 1 12.79 -1.67 18.62
C THR A 1 13.96 -1.92 19.56
N ASP A 2 14.96 -2.67 19.10
CA ASP A 2 16.16 -3.00 19.88
C ASP A 2 17.16 -1.83 20.02
N GLY A 3 16.81 -0.64 19.54
CA GLY A 3 17.62 0.58 19.65
C GLY A 3 18.84 0.62 18.72
N ASN A 4 18.97 -0.33 17.80
CA ASN A 4 20.09 -0.36 16.87
C ASN A 4 19.83 0.53 15.67
N LEU A 5 20.69 1.50 15.43
CA LEU A 5 20.75 2.30 14.20
C LEU A 5 21.47 1.45 13.13
N TYR A 6 20.73 1.00 12.13
CA TYR A 6 21.31 0.28 11.00
C TYR A 6 21.72 1.29 9.93
N TYR A 7 23.03 1.36 9.63
CA TYR A 7 23.57 2.12 8.51
C TYR A 7 23.69 1.20 7.29
N TYR A 8 22.87 1.44 6.29
CA TYR A 8 22.91 0.68 5.04
C TYR A 8 23.89 1.34 4.06
N LYS A 9 24.82 0.56 3.52
CA LYS A 9 25.82 1.05 2.56
C LYS A 9 25.33 0.98 1.11
N SER A 10 24.28 0.22 0.85
CA SER A 10 23.65 0.05 -0.47
C SER A 10 22.22 -0.47 -0.34
N GLY A 11 21.43 -0.40 -1.40
CA GLY A 11 20.10 -1.01 -1.45
C GLY A 11 20.11 -2.53 -1.20
N THR A 12 21.20 -3.20 -1.59
CA THR A 12 21.39 -4.63 -1.32
C THR A 12 21.48 -4.92 0.18
N ASP A 13 22.17 -4.04 0.95
CA ASP A 13 22.29 -4.23 2.40
C ASP A 13 20.96 -4.06 3.11
N LEU A 14 20.10 -3.15 2.65
CA LEU A 14 18.73 -2.99 3.17
C LEU A 14 17.90 -4.24 2.89
N TYR A 15 17.96 -4.75 1.67
CA TYR A 15 17.28 -5.96 1.24
C TYR A 15 17.71 -7.18 2.08
N GLU A 16 19.03 -7.38 2.29
CA GLU A 16 19.54 -8.46 3.13
C GLU A 16 19.11 -8.32 4.60
N ALA A 17 19.04 -7.09 5.12
CA ALA A 17 18.57 -6.84 6.49
C ALA A 17 17.06 -7.08 6.66
N MET A 18 16.29 -6.97 5.58
CA MET A 18 14.85 -7.23 5.56
C MET A 18 14.51 -8.72 5.32
N LYS A 19 15.49 -9.55 4.97
CA LYS A 19 15.27 -10.99 4.85
C LYS A 19 14.82 -11.60 6.18
N CYS A 20 13.82 -12.43 6.08
CA CYS A 20 13.25 -13.12 7.23
C CYS A 20 14.15 -14.26 7.70
N HIS A 21 14.86 -14.09 8.78
CA HIS A 21 15.69 -15.15 9.35
C HIS A 21 14.92 -16.16 10.24
N ASN A 22 13.65 -15.91 10.54
CA ASN A 22 12.83 -16.72 11.45
C ASN A 22 11.53 -17.23 10.81
N GLN A 23 11.50 -17.36 9.50
CA GLN A 23 10.35 -17.92 8.81
C GLN A 23 10.35 -19.46 8.91
N MET A 24 9.16 -20.01 8.86
CA MET A 24 8.98 -21.46 8.76
C MET A 24 9.39 -21.96 7.38
N ALA A 25 9.99 -23.16 7.30
CA ALA A 25 10.19 -23.83 6.03
C ALA A 25 8.81 -24.27 5.47
N LEU A 26 8.51 -23.84 4.25
CA LEU A 26 7.24 -24.12 3.58
C LEU A 26 7.44 -25.03 2.38
N ASP A 27 6.48 -25.94 2.18
CA ASP A 27 6.28 -26.69 0.94
C ASP A 27 5.07 -26.09 0.23
N ILE A 28 5.32 -25.40 -0.88
CA ILE A 28 4.28 -24.68 -1.63
C ILE A 28 4.06 -25.35 -2.98
N THR A 29 2.82 -25.74 -3.24
CA THR A 29 2.39 -26.28 -4.53
C THR A 29 1.29 -25.44 -5.14
N VAL A 30 1.27 -25.34 -6.47
CA VAL A 30 0.30 -24.54 -7.22
C VAL A 30 -0.47 -25.45 -8.17
N SER A 31 -1.79 -25.34 -8.17
CA SER A 31 -2.69 -26.26 -8.90
C SER A 31 -2.53 -26.23 -10.41
N ASP A 32 -2.00 -25.15 -10.99
CA ASP A 32 -1.73 -25.02 -12.43
C ASP A 32 -0.35 -25.59 -12.86
N GLY A 33 0.42 -26.11 -11.90
CA GLY A 33 1.76 -26.67 -12.12
C GLY A 33 2.89 -25.63 -12.12
N SER A 34 2.61 -24.39 -11.81
CA SER A 34 3.63 -23.34 -11.60
C SER A 34 4.53 -23.68 -10.42
N SER A 35 5.80 -23.20 -10.44
CA SER A 35 6.76 -23.50 -9.39
C SER A 35 6.46 -22.71 -8.12
N GLY A 36 6.00 -23.40 -7.07
CA GLY A 36 5.77 -22.82 -5.76
C GLY A 36 7.02 -22.27 -5.08
N SER A 37 8.23 -22.69 -5.52
CA SER A 37 9.50 -22.19 -4.97
C SER A 37 9.70 -20.68 -5.20
N LYS A 38 9.06 -20.10 -6.20
CA LYS A 38 9.06 -18.63 -6.44
C LYS A 38 8.25 -17.84 -5.44
N LEU A 39 7.38 -18.51 -4.71
CA LEU A 39 6.52 -17.87 -3.70
C LEU A 39 7.16 -17.89 -2.30
N HIS A 40 8.41 -18.33 -2.20
CA HIS A 40 9.12 -18.46 -0.94
C HIS A 40 10.64 -18.45 -1.18
N ASP A 41 11.11 -17.53 -2.06
CA ASP A 41 12.54 -17.42 -2.41
C ASP A 41 13.19 -16.14 -1.84
N GLU A 42 12.42 -15.33 -1.11
CA GLU A 42 12.83 -14.07 -0.50
C GLU A 42 13.31 -13.03 -1.52
N ASP A 43 12.88 -13.16 -2.78
CA ASP A 43 13.20 -12.24 -3.86
C ASP A 43 11.93 -11.53 -4.37
N ARG A 44 11.67 -10.32 -3.92
CA ARG A 44 10.51 -9.51 -4.33
C ARG A 44 10.45 -9.23 -5.83
N THR A 45 11.55 -9.43 -6.57
CA THR A 45 11.58 -9.31 -8.03
C THR A 45 11.16 -10.59 -8.74
N SER A 46 11.22 -11.72 -8.03
CA SER A 46 10.77 -13.03 -8.48
C SER A 46 9.28 -13.17 -8.20
N THR A 47 8.44 -12.96 -9.20
CA THR A 47 6.98 -12.97 -9.03
C THR A 47 6.30 -14.07 -9.82
N LEU A 48 5.13 -14.49 -9.36
CA LEU A 48 4.27 -15.45 -10.05
C LEU A 48 2.87 -14.86 -10.26
N THR A 49 2.47 -14.73 -11.53
CA THR A 49 1.10 -14.31 -11.88
C THR A 49 0.24 -15.55 -12.05
N LEU A 50 -0.83 -15.65 -11.26
CA LEU A 50 -1.74 -16.79 -11.20
C LEU A 50 -3.14 -16.37 -11.65
N ALA A 51 -3.76 -17.22 -12.46
CA ALA A 51 -5.12 -16.98 -12.94
C ALA A 51 -6.17 -17.10 -11.80
N PRO A 52 -7.35 -16.47 -11.95
CA PRO A 52 -8.43 -16.63 -10.98
C PRO A 52 -8.74 -18.11 -10.71
N GLN A 53 -9.08 -18.43 -9.45
CA GLN A 53 -9.38 -19.78 -8.98
C GLN A 53 -8.19 -20.76 -8.96
N THR A 54 -6.97 -20.33 -9.29
CA THR A 54 -5.77 -21.12 -9.01
C THR A 54 -5.64 -21.32 -7.50
N VAL A 55 -5.33 -22.53 -7.08
CA VAL A 55 -5.15 -22.88 -5.67
C VAL A 55 -3.66 -23.00 -5.37
N ILE A 56 -3.20 -22.29 -4.34
CA ILE A 56 -1.87 -22.42 -3.77
C ILE A 56 -2.02 -23.17 -2.46
N THR A 57 -1.43 -24.37 -2.37
CA THR A 57 -1.41 -25.14 -1.14
C THR A 57 -0.09 -24.87 -0.41
N VAL A 58 -0.17 -24.42 0.83
CA VAL A 58 0.97 -24.13 1.70
C VAL A 58 0.99 -25.14 2.84
N LYS A 59 2.12 -25.84 3.00
CA LYS A 59 2.34 -26.82 4.07
C LYS A 59 3.61 -26.50 4.85
N SER A 60 3.58 -26.81 6.13
CA SER A 60 4.70 -26.68 7.05
C SER A 60 4.85 -27.93 7.92
N GLN A 61 5.99 -28.07 8.61
CA GLN A 61 6.23 -29.21 9.53
C GLN A 61 5.53 -29.04 10.89
N SER A 62 5.26 -27.80 11.29
CA SER A 62 4.52 -27.41 12.51
C SER A 62 3.34 -26.52 12.16
N ASP A 63 2.43 -26.32 13.11
CA ASP A 63 1.27 -25.49 12.90
C ASP A 63 1.67 -24.01 12.73
N MET A 64 1.08 -23.36 11.75
CA MET A 64 1.19 -21.93 11.48
C MET A 64 0.17 -21.16 12.31
N HIS A 65 0.61 -20.05 12.92
CA HIS A 65 -0.25 -19.09 13.61
C HIS A 65 -0.73 -17.97 12.65
N GLY A 66 0.14 -17.57 11.71
CA GLY A 66 -0.16 -16.52 10.75
C GLY A 66 0.66 -16.67 9.48
N ILE A 67 0.16 -16.02 8.41
CA ILE A 67 0.86 -15.91 7.13
C ILE A 67 1.03 -14.44 6.77
N TYR A 68 2.10 -14.14 6.04
CA TYR A 68 2.37 -12.82 5.49
C TYR A 68 2.61 -12.94 3.99
N ILE A 69 1.80 -12.24 3.21
CA ILE A 69 1.86 -12.31 1.75
C ILE A 69 2.33 -10.97 1.22
N ILE A 70 3.33 -11.01 0.35
CA ILE A 70 3.77 -9.86 -0.44
C ILE A 70 3.20 -10.00 -1.85
N TRP A 71 2.19 -9.20 -2.13
CA TRP A 71 1.55 -9.10 -3.44
C TRP A 71 2.36 -8.17 -4.36
N ASP A 72 2.33 -8.38 -5.67
CA ASP A 72 2.93 -7.47 -6.67
C ASP A 72 1.90 -7.02 -7.72
N CYS A 73 0.69 -6.75 -7.26
CA CYS A 73 -0.42 -6.22 -8.05
C CYS A 73 -1.42 -5.52 -7.14
N LEU A 74 -2.38 -4.79 -7.70
CA LEU A 74 -3.57 -4.41 -6.93
C LEU A 74 -4.28 -5.68 -6.45
N VAL A 75 -4.56 -5.75 -5.17
CA VAL A 75 -5.04 -6.96 -4.50
C VAL A 75 -6.58 -6.98 -4.50
N PRO A 76 -7.21 -7.91 -5.25
CA PRO A 76 -8.65 -8.15 -5.16
C PRO A 76 -8.97 -8.99 -3.91
N GLU A 77 -10.24 -9.22 -3.65
CA GLU A 77 -10.64 -10.24 -2.68
C GLU A 77 -10.10 -11.62 -3.10
N TRP A 78 -9.61 -12.37 -2.11
CA TRP A 78 -9.11 -13.72 -2.25
C TRP A 78 -9.61 -14.60 -1.10
N THR A 79 -9.49 -15.91 -1.23
CA THR A 79 -10.03 -16.85 -0.23
C THR A 79 -8.90 -17.64 0.41
N LEU A 80 -8.89 -17.67 1.74
CA LEU A 80 -8.12 -18.62 2.55
C LEU A 80 -9.03 -19.81 2.87
N ARG A 81 -8.52 -21.03 2.66
CA ARG A 81 -9.25 -22.26 3.04
C ARG A 81 -8.42 -23.07 4.02
N ILE A 82 -9.01 -23.40 5.18
CA ILE A 82 -8.43 -24.25 6.24
C ILE A 82 -9.45 -25.31 6.61
N ASN A 83 -9.06 -26.58 6.58
CA ASN A 83 -9.94 -27.71 6.93
C ASN A 83 -11.30 -27.70 6.19
N GLY A 84 -11.33 -27.17 4.97
CA GLY A 84 -12.53 -27.05 4.15
C GLY A 84 -13.42 -25.85 4.48
N GLN A 85 -13.08 -25.04 5.49
CA GLN A 85 -13.74 -23.78 5.79
C GLN A 85 -13.07 -22.62 5.04
N GLU A 86 -13.88 -21.71 4.46
CA GLU A 86 -13.41 -20.60 3.65
C GLU A 86 -13.59 -19.25 4.37
N TYR A 87 -12.58 -18.39 4.20
CA TYR A 87 -12.52 -17.05 4.75
C TYR A 87 -12.07 -16.09 3.65
N THR A 88 -12.70 -14.92 3.56
CA THR A 88 -12.39 -13.90 2.54
C THR A 88 -11.47 -12.83 3.09
N TYR A 89 -10.43 -12.50 2.34
CA TYR A 89 -9.42 -11.47 2.62
C TYR A 89 -9.21 -10.56 1.39
N GLY A 90 -8.30 -9.60 1.48
CA GLY A 90 -7.98 -8.69 0.39
C GLY A 90 -8.91 -7.47 0.27
N GLN A 91 -9.94 -7.34 1.14
CA GLN A 91 -10.91 -6.24 1.07
C GLN A 91 -10.30 -4.83 1.23
N TYR A 92 -9.11 -4.72 1.79
CA TYR A 92 -8.39 -3.46 1.95
C TYR A 92 -7.30 -3.23 0.89
N GLY A 93 -7.01 -4.24 0.07
CA GLY A 93 -6.02 -4.14 -1.00
C GLY A 93 -4.58 -3.96 -0.52
N PHE A 94 -4.21 -4.46 0.66
CA PHE A 94 -2.85 -4.33 1.21
C PHE A 94 -1.85 -5.12 0.38
N LEU A 95 -0.83 -4.45 -0.16
CA LEU A 95 0.27 -5.12 -0.88
C LEU A 95 1.13 -6.01 0.03
N HIS A 96 1.25 -5.61 1.29
CA HIS A 96 1.91 -6.36 2.34
C HIS A 96 0.83 -6.75 3.34
N GLU A 97 0.34 -7.96 3.26
CA GLU A 97 -0.83 -8.40 4.01
C GLU A 97 -0.48 -9.50 5.00
N TYR A 98 -0.59 -9.20 6.30
CA TYR A 98 -0.51 -10.19 7.36
C TYR A 98 -1.91 -10.71 7.69
N VAL A 99 -2.04 -12.02 7.77
CA VAL A 99 -3.27 -12.70 8.17
C VAL A 99 -2.98 -13.58 9.36
N GLU A 100 -3.55 -13.24 10.52
CA GLU A 100 -3.65 -14.17 11.64
C GLU A 100 -4.65 -15.26 11.29
N LEU A 101 -4.23 -16.52 11.40
CA LEU A 101 -5.09 -17.64 11.01
C LEU A 101 -6.22 -17.84 12.01
N PRO A 102 -7.44 -18.10 11.56
CA PRO A 102 -8.58 -18.33 12.46
C PRO A 102 -8.40 -19.59 13.33
N GLU A 103 -7.56 -20.50 12.92
CA GLU A 103 -7.09 -21.66 13.68
C GLU A 103 -5.68 -22.03 13.25
N MET A 104 -4.87 -22.50 14.20
CA MET A 104 -3.53 -23.02 13.89
C MET A 104 -3.62 -24.26 13.01
N THR A 105 -2.79 -24.34 11.99
CA THR A 105 -2.79 -25.46 11.03
C THR A 105 -1.42 -25.62 10.38
N SER A 106 -1.08 -26.85 10.02
CA SER A 106 0.11 -27.15 9.21
C SER A 106 -0.17 -27.20 7.69
N GLU A 107 -1.42 -27.00 7.28
CA GLU A 107 -1.81 -26.96 5.87
C GLU A 107 -2.95 -25.96 5.65
N LEU A 108 -2.79 -25.09 4.63
CA LEU A 108 -3.82 -24.17 4.19
C LEU A 108 -3.80 -24.03 2.67
N GLU A 109 -4.88 -23.50 2.12
CA GLU A 109 -4.99 -23.15 0.70
C GLU A 109 -5.31 -21.67 0.53
N ILE A 110 -4.62 -21.02 -0.41
CA ILE A 110 -4.92 -19.68 -0.90
C ILE A 110 -5.56 -19.84 -2.28
N ILE A 111 -6.78 -19.32 -2.45
CA ILE A 111 -7.49 -19.36 -3.72
C ILE A 111 -7.43 -17.97 -4.33
N VAL A 112 -6.82 -17.90 -5.52
CA VAL A 112 -6.57 -16.65 -6.25
C VAL A 112 -7.89 -15.99 -6.64
N GLY A 113 -8.03 -14.72 -6.29
CA GLY A 113 -9.17 -13.87 -6.63
C GLY A 113 -9.17 -13.42 -8.09
N ASP A 114 -10.23 -12.71 -8.49
CA ASP A 114 -10.37 -12.16 -9.84
C ASP A 114 -9.93 -10.68 -9.86
N GLY A 115 -8.70 -10.43 -10.30
CA GLY A 115 -8.16 -9.09 -10.44
C GLY A 115 -8.96 -8.18 -11.39
N LYS A 116 -9.69 -8.74 -12.35
CA LYS A 116 -10.54 -7.95 -13.24
C LYS A 116 -11.69 -7.25 -12.52
N SER A 117 -12.08 -7.72 -11.34
CA SER A 117 -13.07 -7.05 -10.50
C SER A 117 -12.65 -5.62 -10.13
N LEU A 118 -11.34 -5.31 -10.16
CA LEU A 118 -10.77 -3.99 -9.91
C LEU A 118 -10.79 -3.06 -11.14
N GLY A 119 -11.25 -3.55 -12.30
CA GLY A 119 -11.30 -2.79 -13.56
C GLY A 119 -9.92 -2.63 -14.22
N ASP A 120 -9.78 -1.56 -15.04
CA ASP A 120 -8.55 -1.28 -15.79
C ASP A 120 -7.58 -0.36 -15.02
N ARG A 121 -7.60 -0.40 -13.69
CA ARG A 121 -6.70 0.41 -12.85
C ARG A 121 -5.25 -0.03 -13.05
N PRO A 122 -4.28 0.93 -12.97
CA PRO A 122 -2.86 0.59 -12.98
C PRO A 122 -2.52 -0.43 -11.88
N GLY A 123 -1.73 -1.44 -12.22
CA GLY A 123 -1.39 -2.53 -11.29
C GLY A 123 -2.38 -3.71 -11.27
N THR A 124 -3.51 -3.63 -11.96
CA THR A 124 -4.43 -4.76 -12.11
C THR A 124 -3.84 -5.84 -13.00
N VAL A 125 -4.02 -7.11 -12.63
CA VAL A 125 -3.66 -8.28 -13.42
C VAL A 125 -4.88 -9.21 -13.54
N ASN A 126 -4.84 -10.14 -14.50
CA ASN A 126 -5.87 -11.19 -14.59
C ASN A 126 -5.58 -12.27 -13.53
N GLY A 127 -6.26 -12.22 -12.41
CA GLY A 127 -5.97 -13.01 -11.22
C GLY A 127 -5.13 -12.19 -10.23
N MET A 128 -4.08 -12.78 -9.67
CA MET A 128 -3.22 -12.12 -8.70
C MET A 128 -1.75 -12.39 -9.01
N ARG A 129 -0.88 -11.46 -8.65
CA ARG A 129 0.58 -11.64 -8.74
C ARG A 129 1.17 -11.56 -7.34
N ILE A 130 1.98 -12.57 -7.00
CA ILE A 130 2.57 -12.76 -5.68
C ILE A 130 4.09 -12.76 -5.83
N ALA A 131 4.78 -12.08 -4.91
CA ALA A 131 6.23 -12.17 -4.75
C ALA A 131 6.58 -13.25 -3.72
N ASP A 132 6.11 -13.12 -2.47
CA ASP A 132 6.50 -14.04 -1.40
C ASP A 132 5.34 -14.38 -0.46
N ILE A 133 5.43 -15.57 0.15
CA ILE A 133 4.57 -16.04 1.23
C ILE A 133 5.46 -16.49 2.39
N TYR A 134 5.25 -15.92 3.57
CA TYR A 134 5.89 -16.29 4.82
C TYR A 134 4.86 -16.87 5.79
N ALA A 135 5.29 -17.74 6.69
CA ALA A 135 4.45 -18.23 7.79
C ALA A 135 5.21 -18.17 9.12
N PHE A 136 4.45 -18.03 10.20
CA PHE A 136 4.96 -17.87 11.55
C PHE A 136 4.25 -18.81 12.52
N GLU A 137 5.01 -19.37 13.48
CA GLU A 137 4.49 -20.31 14.50
C GLU A 137 3.82 -19.60 15.68
N SER A 138 3.98 -18.30 15.83
CA SER A 138 3.53 -17.55 17.01
C SER A 138 3.15 -16.11 16.69
N GLU A 139 2.51 -15.43 17.66
CA GLU A 139 2.19 -14.01 17.63
C GLU A 139 3.43 -13.10 17.62
N SER A 140 4.62 -13.62 17.96
CA SER A 140 5.85 -12.85 17.95
C SER A 140 6.38 -12.73 16.53
N LEU A 141 6.02 -11.65 15.86
CA LEU A 141 6.37 -11.40 14.48
C LEU A 141 7.70 -10.64 14.33
N PRO A 142 8.50 -10.97 13.31
CA PRO A 142 9.66 -10.16 12.93
C PRO A 142 9.28 -8.74 12.55
N SER A 143 10.19 -7.79 12.76
CA SER A 143 9.93 -6.36 12.52
C SER A 143 9.66 -5.97 11.06
N PHE A 144 9.97 -6.84 10.10
CA PHE A 144 9.67 -6.59 8.68
C PHE A 144 8.20 -6.89 8.32
N VAL A 145 7.45 -7.59 9.18
CA VAL A 145 6.02 -7.87 8.96
C VAL A 145 5.24 -6.60 9.22
N GLN A 146 4.56 -6.10 8.19
CA GLN A 146 3.79 -4.87 8.25
C GLN A 146 2.35 -5.17 8.69
N LEU A 147 1.96 -4.62 9.82
CA LEU A 147 0.62 -4.78 10.40
C LEU A 147 -0.23 -3.54 10.10
N TRP A 148 -0.69 -3.44 8.86
CA TRP A 148 -1.46 -2.30 8.40
C TRP A 148 -2.87 -2.26 8.97
N GLN A 149 -3.30 -1.06 9.37
CA GLN A 149 -4.70 -0.73 9.54
C GLN A 149 -5.26 -0.12 8.25
N PRO A 150 -6.56 -0.28 7.97
CA PRO A 150 -7.18 0.45 6.86
C PRO A 150 -7.01 1.96 7.02
N PRO A 151 -7.12 2.76 5.94
CA PRO A 151 -7.11 4.22 6.04
C PRO A 151 -8.09 4.72 7.10
N THR A 152 -7.64 5.66 7.95
CA THR A 152 -8.48 6.18 9.04
C THR A 152 -9.64 7.00 8.50
N GLU A 153 -10.78 6.95 9.20
CA GLU A 153 -11.96 7.78 8.91
C GLU A 153 -11.92 9.12 9.66
N ASN A 154 -10.96 9.33 10.56
CA ASN A 154 -10.83 10.54 11.38
C ASN A 154 -9.34 10.85 11.60
N ALA A 155 -8.68 11.42 10.59
CA ALA A 155 -7.28 11.80 10.69
C ALA A 155 -7.11 13.12 11.47
N ASP A 156 -6.13 13.16 12.38
CA ASP A 156 -5.67 14.44 12.94
C ASP A 156 -4.90 15.21 11.86
N ILE A 157 -4.04 14.51 11.13
CA ILE A 157 -3.23 15.10 10.05
C ILE A 157 -3.34 14.22 8.80
N MET A 158 -3.61 14.84 7.67
CA MET A 158 -3.46 14.23 6.34
C MET A 158 -2.25 14.84 5.66
N VAL A 159 -1.29 13.99 5.28
CA VAL A 159 -0.12 14.40 4.48
C VAL A 159 -0.37 13.98 3.04
N VAL A 160 -0.55 14.96 2.18
CA VAL A 160 -0.77 14.76 0.73
C VAL A 160 0.56 14.98 0.02
N THR A 161 1.12 13.92 -0.52
CA THR A 161 2.40 13.91 -1.22
C THR A 161 2.25 13.39 -2.64
N THR A 162 3.25 13.58 -3.48
CA THR A 162 3.16 13.18 -4.89
C THR A 162 3.79 11.82 -5.13
N HIS A 163 5.10 11.65 -4.94
CA HIS A 163 5.84 10.43 -5.30
C HIS A 163 6.23 9.60 -4.08
N SER A 164 6.74 8.40 -4.32
CA SER A 164 7.09 7.41 -3.29
C SER A 164 8.44 7.65 -2.61
N ASP A 165 8.81 8.88 -2.31
CA ASP A 165 10.00 9.29 -1.55
C ASP A 165 9.81 10.70 -0.96
N ASP A 166 8.89 11.47 -1.50
CA ASP A 166 8.61 12.83 -1.07
C ASP A 166 8.24 12.89 0.42
N GLU A 167 7.53 11.87 0.93
CA GLU A 167 7.16 11.79 2.34
C GLU A 167 8.37 11.74 3.27
N GLN A 168 9.48 11.17 2.83
CA GLN A 168 10.72 11.13 3.59
C GLN A 168 11.55 12.40 3.39
N ILE A 169 11.60 12.90 2.15
CA ILE A 169 12.44 14.04 1.76
C ILE A 169 11.87 15.35 2.32
N PHE A 170 10.55 15.58 2.18
CA PHE A 170 9.92 16.86 2.51
C PHE A 170 9.07 16.80 3.78
N PHE A 171 8.53 15.64 4.12
CA PHE A 171 7.58 15.47 5.23
C PHE A 171 8.06 14.46 6.30
N GLY A 172 9.34 14.07 6.30
CA GLY A 172 9.88 12.99 7.13
C GLY A 172 9.76 13.18 8.66
N GLY A 173 9.44 14.39 9.13
CA GLY A 173 9.17 14.66 10.54
C GLY A 173 7.76 14.29 11.02
N PHE A 174 6.79 14.10 10.12
CA PHE A 174 5.39 13.96 10.53
C PHE A 174 5.12 12.66 11.29
N LEU A 175 5.55 11.52 10.80
CA LEU A 175 5.33 10.23 11.49
C LEU A 175 6.05 10.13 12.83
N PRO A 176 7.38 10.41 12.93
CA PRO A 176 8.08 10.32 14.21
C PRO A 176 7.51 11.27 15.26
N VAL A 177 7.20 12.51 14.88
CA VAL A 177 6.78 13.54 15.85
C VAL A 177 5.29 13.42 16.18
N TYR A 178 4.43 13.43 15.16
CA TYR A 178 3.00 13.52 15.43
C TYR A 178 2.38 12.17 15.73
N GLN A 179 2.73 11.11 15.01
CA GLN A 179 2.17 9.80 15.26
C GLN A 179 2.89 9.05 16.38
N ALA A 180 4.24 8.97 16.35
CA ALA A 180 4.96 8.15 17.31
C ALA A 180 5.12 8.83 18.68
N GLU A 181 5.42 10.15 18.74
CA GLU A 181 5.59 10.85 20.02
C GLU A 181 4.30 11.43 20.59
N GLN A 182 3.37 11.92 19.72
CA GLN A 182 2.14 12.60 20.15
C GLN A 182 0.89 11.72 20.04
N ASP A 183 1.02 10.51 19.47
CA ASP A 183 -0.07 9.53 19.30
C ASP A 183 -1.24 10.06 18.45
N LEU A 184 -0.97 10.96 17.50
CA LEU A 184 -1.98 11.48 16.56
C LEU A 184 -2.16 10.53 15.38
N ASP A 185 -3.35 10.54 14.80
CA ASP A 185 -3.66 9.74 13.61
C ASP A 185 -3.21 10.47 12.34
N VAL A 186 -2.12 9.99 11.73
CA VAL A 186 -1.53 10.54 10.50
C VAL A 186 -1.86 9.66 9.32
N GLN A 187 -2.58 10.21 8.32
CA GLN A 187 -2.91 9.54 7.07
C GLN A 187 -2.08 10.07 5.92
N TYR A 188 -1.34 9.20 5.23
CA TYR A 188 -0.64 9.54 3.99
C TYR A 188 -1.53 9.32 2.77
N VAL A 189 -1.46 10.26 1.82
CA VAL A 189 -2.17 10.22 0.52
C VAL A 189 -1.17 10.54 -0.58
N TYR A 190 -1.02 9.63 -1.55
CA TYR A 190 -0.10 9.77 -2.69
C TYR A 190 -0.86 10.07 -3.96
N VAL A 191 -0.47 11.14 -4.65
CA VAL A 191 -1.10 11.57 -5.91
C VAL A 191 -0.58 10.75 -7.09
N ALA A 192 0.66 10.25 -7.05
CA ALA A 192 1.22 9.43 -8.11
C ALA A 192 1.36 7.97 -7.71
N GLN A 193 1.17 7.06 -8.68
CA GLN A 193 1.44 5.64 -8.59
C GLN A 193 2.55 5.23 -9.57
N HIS A 194 3.20 4.09 -9.32
CA HIS A 194 4.35 3.62 -10.07
C HIS A 194 4.12 2.29 -10.81
N TRP A 195 2.87 1.82 -10.96
CA TRP A 195 2.54 0.54 -11.57
C TRP A 195 2.75 0.42 -13.09
N VAL A 196 2.74 1.55 -13.80
CA VAL A 196 2.65 1.58 -15.27
C VAL A 196 3.99 1.50 -16.00
N TYR A 197 5.11 1.62 -15.29
CA TYR A 197 6.43 1.61 -15.90
C TYR A 197 7.04 0.19 -15.94
N ASP A 198 8.31 0.07 -15.80
CA ASP A 198 9.02 -1.20 -15.79
C ASP A 198 9.00 -1.89 -14.40
N ALA A 199 9.64 -3.05 -14.32
CA ALA A 199 9.71 -3.79 -13.06
C ALA A 199 10.44 -3.02 -11.94
N ALA A 200 11.40 -2.15 -12.30
CA ALA A 200 12.11 -1.32 -11.33
C ALA A 200 11.20 -0.24 -10.72
N SER A 201 10.29 0.32 -11.52
CA SER A 201 9.33 1.31 -11.04
C SER A 201 8.30 0.71 -10.08
N LYS A 202 7.86 -0.52 -10.32
CA LYS A 202 6.89 -1.21 -9.43
C LYS A 202 7.44 -1.46 -8.02
N ILE A 203 8.73 -1.68 -7.88
CA ILE A 203 9.35 -1.90 -6.58
C ILE A 203 9.19 -0.68 -5.67
N ARG A 204 9.03 0.52 -6.24
CA ARG A 204 8.78 1.76 -5.49
C ARG A 204 7.46 1.73 -4.69
N GLU A 205 6.47 0.95 -5.13
CA GLU A 205 5.24 0.76 -4.33
C GLU A 205 5.54 -0.01 -3.04
N HIS A 206 6.45 -0.98 -3.08
CA HIS A 206 6.91 -1.71 -1.89
C HIS A 206 7.85 -0.86 -1.03
N GLU A 207 8.81 -0.16 -1.65
CA GLU A 207 9.77 0.71 -0.94
C GLU A 207 9.05 1.84 -0.19
N LYS A 208 8.01 2.42 -0.78
CA LYS A 208 7.11 3.38 -0.13
C LYS A 208 6.52 2.80 1.16
N LEU A 209 5.91 1.61 1.08
CA LEU A 209 5.31 0.96 2.25
C LEU A 209 6.35 0.62 3.32
N ASP A 210 7.51 0.09 2.92
CA ASP A 210 8.61 -0.18 3.83
C ASP A 210 9.08 1.10 4.55
N GLY A 211 9.26 2.19 3.78
CA GLY A 211 9.73 3.47 4.30
C GLY A 211 8.78 4.09 5.32
N ILE A 212 7.51 4.23 4.99
CA ILE A 212 6.53 4.83 5.92
C ILE A 212 6.22 3.90 7.11
N TYR A 213 6.19 2.58 6.92
CA TYR A 213 5.98 1.64 8.02
C TYR A 213 7.12 1.70 9.04
N LEU A 214 8.38 1.71 8.58
CA LEU A 214 9.56 1.87 9.44
C LEU A 214 9.59 3.23 10.14
N ALA A 215 9.05 4.28 9.52
CA ALA A 215 8.89 5.59 10.14
C ALA A 215 7.74 5.65 11.15
N GLY A 216 6.93 4.60 11.26
CA GLY A 216 5.89 4.45 12.27
C GLY A 216 4.46 4.61 11.76
N ALA A 217 4.20 4.57 10.44
CA ALA A 217 2.85 4.62 9.89
C ALA A 217 2.00 3.47 10.41
N ARG A 218 0.77 3.76 10.83
CA ARG A 218 -0.23 2.77 11.27
C ARG A 218 -1.22 2.47 10.16
N TYR A 219 -1.63 3.50 9.42
CA TYR A 219 -2.68 3.43 8.42
C TYR A 219 -2.09 3.22 7.02
N TYR A 220 -2.68 2.29 6.28
CA TYR A 220 -2.29 2.04 4.90
C TYR A 220 -2.48 3.31 4.06
N PRO A 221 -1.50 3.69 3.22
CA PRO A 221 -1.61 4.92 2.44
C PRO A 221 -2.68 4.79 1.36
N ILE A 222 -3.32 5.93 1.03
CA ILE A 222 -4.23 6.04 -0.11
C ILE A 222 -3.42 6.50 -1.31
N THR A 223 -3.45 5.77 -2.42
CA THR A 223 -2.73 6.12 -3.64
C THR A 223 -3.70 6.24 -4.81
N SER A 224 -3.56 7.30 -5.62
CA SER A 224 -4.39 7.51 -6.81
C SER A 224 -3.99 6.59 -7.96
N ASP A 225 -4.77 6.64 -9.05
CA ASP A 225 -4.45 5.97 -10.32
C ASP A 225 -3.63 6.87 -11.27
N ILE A 226 -3.23 8.07 -10.83
CA ILE A 226 -2.44 9.03 -11.63
C ILE A 226 -1.00 8.51 -11.73
N SER A 227 -0.49 8.44 -12.97
CA SER A 227 0.89 8.03 -13.20
C SER A 227 1.87 9.14 -12.87
N ASP A 228 3.05 8.75 -12.39
CA ASP A 228 4.21 9.63 -12.29
C ASP A 228 4.52 10.25 -13.67
N ASN A 229 4.82 11.55 -13.70
CA ASN A 229 5.22 12.25 -14.90
C ASN A 229 6.17 13.41 -14.58
N TRP A 230 7.04 13.72 -15.53
CA TRP A 230 7.89 14.89 -15.42
C TRP A 230 7.27 16.08 -16.12
N SER A 231 7.22 17.21 -15.41
CA SER A 231 6.81 18.51 -15.93
C SER A 231 7.43 19.64 -15.09
N GLU A 232 7.46 20.85 -15.65
CA GLU A 232 8.03 22.05 -15.02
C GLU A 232 6.93 23.03 -14.56
N SER A 233 5.67 22.61 -14.59
CA SER A 233 4.52 23.43 -14.14
C SER A 233 3.32 22.53 -13.84
N ALA A 234 2.40 23.02 -13.02
CA ALA A 234 1.13 22.34 -12.74
C ALA A 234 0.32 22.09 -14.04
N ASP A 235 0.23 23.08 -14.93
CA ASP A 235 -0.43 22.92 -16.23
C ASP A 235 0.28 21.91 -17.15
N GLY A 236 1.59 21.75 -16.99
CA GLY A 236 2.38 20.71 -17.65
C GLY A 236 1.98 19.33 -17.19
N ALA A 237 1.85 19.13 -15.88
CA ALA A 237 1.38 17.89 -15.27
C ALA A 237 -0.09 17.60 -15.63
N ALA A 238 -0.94 18.64 -15.66
CA ALA A 238 -2.36 18.52 -16.00
C ALA A 238 -2.61 18.04 -17.44
N LYS A 239 -1.62 18.07 -18.33
CA LYS A 239 -1.71 17.46 -19.67
C LYS A 239 -1.69 15.94 -19.64
N PHE A 240 -1.10 15.35 -18.61
CA PHE A 240 -1.06 13.88 -18.39
C PHE A 240 -2.28 13.42 -17.58
N SER A 241 -2.70 14.23 -16.61
CA SER A 241 -3.89 13.97 -15.78
C SER A 241 -4.62 15.30 -15.55
N PRO A 242 -5.78 15.53 -16.16
CA PRO A 242 -6.59 16.74 -15.93
C PRO A 242 -6.81 17.02 -14.43
N TYR A 243 -6.90 18.31 -14.06
CA TYR A 243 -7.09 18.73 -12.67
C TYR A 243 -8.28 18.05 -12.00
N GLU A 244 -9.38 17.86 -12.75
CA GLU A 244 -10.60 17.24 -12.25
C GLU A 244 -10.38 15.82 -11.70
N ILE A 245 -9.37 15.08 -12.20
CA ILE A 245 -9.04 13.75 -11.73
C ILE A 245 -8.34 13.84 -10.37
N GLY A 246 -7.33 14.70 -10.23
CA GLY A 246 -6.63 14.92 -8.96
C GLY A 246 -7.54 15.52 -7.88
N GLU A 247 -8.34 16.53 -8.27
CA GLU A 247 -9.31 17.16 -7.36
C GLU A 247 -10.38 16.18 -6.89
N SER A 248 -10.94 15.35 -7.78
CA SER A 248 -11.92 14.32 -7.40
C SER A 248 -11.33 13.33 -6.40
N PHE A 249 -10.14 12.81 -6.68
CA PHE A 249 -9.43 11.89 -5.81
C PHE A 249 -9.16 12.49 -4.42
N LEU A 250 -8.63 13.72 -4.38
CA LEU A 250 -8.30 14.38 -3.12
C LEU A 250 -9.55 14.81 -2.34
N THR A 251 -10.61 15.24 -3.02
CA THR A 251 -11.90 15.53 -2.38
C THR A 251 -12.48 14.28 -1.72
N GLU A 252 -12.40 13.12 -2.40
CA GLU A 252 -12.82 11.85 -1.84
C GLU A 252 -11.96 11.47 -0.62
N ALA A 253 -10.63 11.59 -0.71
CA ALA A 253 -9.72 11.30 0.40
C ALA A 253 -10.02 12.18 1.62
N ILE A 254 -10.24 13.49 1.42
CA ILE A 254 -10.61 14.43 2.50
C ILE A 254 -11.93 14.02 3.15
N ARG A 255 -12.96 13.71 2.37
CA ARG A 255 -14.26 13.31 2.90
C ARG A 255 -14.22 11.97 3.63
N ARG A 256 -13.45 11.03 3.13
CA ARG A 256 -13.25 9.72 3.73
C ARG A 256 -12.52 9.80 5.06
N CYS A 257 -11.40 10.53 5.10
CA CYS A 257 -10.51 10.56 6.26
C CYS A 257 -10.79 11.71 7.23
N LYS A 258 -11.61 12.69 6.86
CA LYS A 258 -12.04 13.82 7.70
C LYS A 258 -10.91 14.49 8.48
N PRO A 259 -9.81 14.90 7.83
CA PRO A 259 -8.64 15.42 8.52
C PRO A 259 -8.92 16.76 9.20
N GLN A 260 -8.28 16.96 10.37
CA GLN A 260 -8.28 18.28 11.03
C GLN A 260 -7.33 19.24 10.30
N VAL A 261 -6.15 18.74 9.93
CA VAL A 261 -5.11 19.50 9.24
C VAL A 261 -4.69 18.76 7.99
N ILE A 262 -4.48 19.50 6.90
CA ILE A 262 -3.91 18.97 5.65
C ILE A 262 -2.57 19.64 5.40
N VAL A 263 -1.56 18.83 5.09
CA VAL A 263 -0.22 19.28 4.71
C VAL A 263 0.08 18.77 3.30
N THR A 264 0.64 19.62 2.46
CA THR A 264 0.98 19.27 1.08
C THR A 264 2.20 20.06 0.60
N HIS A 265 2.64 19.81 -0.62
CA HIS A 265 3.74 20.48 -1.31
C HIS A 265 3.58 22.00 -1.38
N ASP A 266 4.69 22.70 -1.60
CA ASP A 266 4.72 24.15 -1.82
C ASP A 266 4.03 24.55 -3.14
N PHE A 267 3.57 25.81 -3.24
CA PHE A 267 2.93 26.35 -4.44
C PHE A 267 3.81 26.31 -5.68
N ASP A 268 5.10 26.54 -5.51
CA ASP A 268 6.10 26.52 -6.58
C ASP A 268 6.67 25.11 -6.80
N GLY A 269 6.19 24.13 -6.05
CA GLY A 269 6.70 22.76 -6.00
C GLY A 269 8.16 22.74 -5.51
N GLU A 270 8.55 21.71 -4.77
CA GLU A 270 9.95 21.55 -4.40
C GLU A 270 10.79 21.37 -5.67
N TYR A 271 11.92 22.09 -5.75
CA TYR A 271 12.84 22.14 -6.91
C TYR A 271 12.15 22.37 -8.28
N GLY A 272 10.96 22.99 -8.29
CA GLY A 272 10.25 23.32 -9.53
C GLY A 272 9.59 22.12 -10.24
N HIS A 273 9.31 21.04 -9.53
CA HIS A 273 8.66 19.86 -10.09
C HIS A 273 7.17 20.11 -10.34
N GLY A 274 6.74 20.06 -11.59
CA GLY A 274 5.36 20.43 -11.97
C GLY A 274 4.29 19.53 -11.40
N GLN A 275 4.58 18.25 -11.12
CA GLN A 275 3.61 17.35 -10.50
C GLN A 275 3.43 17.66 -9.00
N HIS A 276 4.43 18.21 -8.29
CA HIS A 276 4.27 18.75 -6.94
C HIS A 276 3.37 19.99 -6.95
N MET A 277 3.58 20.90 -7.91
CA MET A 277 2.67 22.06 -8.10
C MET A 277 1.24 21.63 -8.40
N TYR A 278 1.06 20.60 -9.24
CA TYR A 278 -0.25 20.01 -9.54
C TYR A 278 -0.90 19.43 -8.27
N CYS A 279 -0.14 18.68 -7.48
CA CYS A 279 -0.59 18.14 -6.21
C CYS A 279 -1.09 19.27 -5.27
N ASN A 280 -0.32 20.36 -5.14
CA ASN A 280 -0.73 21.51 -4.35
C ASN A 280 -2.03 22.13 -4.86
N VAL A 281 -2.13 22.44 -6.16
CA VAL A 281 -3.34 23.04 -6.77
C VAL A 281 -4.57 22.17 -6.51
N CYS A 282 -4.48 20.87 -6.78
CA CYS A 282 -5.58 19.93 -6.55
C CYS A 282 -5.96 19.84 -5.06
N THR A 283 -4.96 19.85 -4.16
CA THR A 283 -5.20 19.81 -2.71
C THR A 283 -5.92 21.04 -2.21
N VAL A 284 -5.50 22.24 -2.63
CA VAL A 284 -6.15 23.50 -2.24
C VAL A 284 -7.59 23.56 -2.75
N ASN A 285 -7.82 23.20 -4.01
CA ASN A 285 -9.17 23.15 -4.56
C ASN A 285 -10.07 22.14 -3.85
N ALA A 286 -9.53 20.95 -3.53
CA ALA A 286 -10.26 19.94 -2.78
C ALA A 286 -10.57 20.39 -1.34
N PHE A 287 -9.62 21.05 -0.67
CA PHE A 287 -9.79 21.63 0.67
C PHE A 287 -10.93 22.67 0.69
N ASP A 288 -10.91 23.61 -0.25
CA ASP A 288 -11.90 24.68 -0.31
C ASP A 288 -13.32 24.18 -0.60
N ASN A 289 -13.44 23.06 -1.31
CA ASN A 289 -14.72 22.57 -1.82
C ASN A 289 -15.22 21.26 -1.20
N ALA A 290 -14.46 20.57 -0.32
CA ALA A 290 -14.89 19.31 0.28
C ALA A 290 -16.16 19.45 1.13
N GLY A 291 -16.46 20.66 1.62
CA GLY A 291 -17.71 21.01 2.32
C GLY A 291 -18.93 21.16 1.41
N ASP A 292 -18.76 21.32 0.09
CA ASP A 292 -19.87 21.47 -0.87
C ASP A 292 -20.30 20.10 -1.42
N ALA A 293 -21.52 19.67 -1.08
CA ALA A 293 -22.06 18.39 -1.54
C ALA A 293 -22.26 18.29 -3.06
N SER A 294 -22.31 19.42 -3.78
CA SER A 294 -22.42 19.44 -5.24
C SER A 294 -21.08 19.23 -5.97
N TYR A 295 -19.96 19.49 -5.26
CA TYR A 295 -18.63 19.28 -5.78
C TYR A 295 -18.25 17.81 -5.63
N TYR A 296 -18.07 17.10 -6.76
CA TYR A 296 -17.88 15.64 -6.79
C TYR A 296 -18.89 14.87 -5.91
N SER A 297 -20.17 14.96 -6.28
CA SER A 297 -21.32 14.52 -5.50
C SER A 297 -21.29 13.04 -5.08
N ASP A 298 -20.60 12.18 -5.84
CA ASP A 298 -20.52 10.74 -5.56
C ASP A 298 -19.78 10.49 -4.23
N SER A 299 -18.62 11.13 -4.02
CA SER A 299 -17.89 11.03 -2.75
C SER A 299 -18.65 11.69 -1.59
N ALA A 300 -19.42 12.78 -1.85
CA ALA A 300 -20.29 13.38 -0.84
C ALA A 300 -21.44 12.43 -0.43
N SER A 301 -21.99 11.68 -1.38
CA SER A 301 -23.02 10.68 -1.12
C SER A 301 -22.50 9.49 -0.31
N GLN A 302 -21.25 9.11 -0.54
CA GLN A 302 -20.62 7.95 0.11
C GLN A 302 -20.10 8.26 1.51
N TYR A 303 -19.40 9.40 1.70
CA TYR A 303 -18.67 9.74 2.93
C TYR A 303 -19.24 10.94 3.69
N GLY A 304 -20.19 11.66 3.10
CA GLY A 304 -20.63 12.96 3.59
C GLY A 304 -19.68 14.09 3.13
N THR A 305 -19.98 15.30 3.59
CA THR A 305 -19.11 16.48 3.37
C THR A 305 -18.20 16.69 4.58
N TRP A 306 -17.04 17.33 4.36
CA TRP A 306 -16.10 17.68 5.42
C TRP A 306 -15.47 19.05 5.19
N ILE A 307 -15.28 19.80 6.26
CA ILE A 307 -14.58 21.09 6.24
C ILE A 307 -13.40 20.96 7.20
N PRO A 308 -12.16 20.84 6.69
CA PRO A 308 -10.96 20.84 7.52
C PRO A 308 -10.82 22.17 8.29
N SER A 309 -10.14 22.16 9.42
CA SER A 309 -10.01 23.31 10.33
C SER A 309 -8.89 24.26 9.91
#